data_585f8695785e4e9a57667b423b634059
#
_entry.id   585f8695785e4e9a57667b423b634059
#
_cell.length_a   1.000
_cell.length_b   1.000
_cell.length_c   1.000
_cell.angle_alpha   90.00
_cell.angle_beta   90.00
_cell.angle_gamma   90.00
#
_symmetry.space_group_name_H-M   'P 1'
#
loop_
_entity.id
_entity.type
_entity.pdbx_description
1 polymer ?
#
loop_
_entity_poly.entity_id
_entity_poly.type
_entity_poly.pdbx_seq_one_letter_code
_entity_poly.pdbx_strand_id
1 'polypeptide(L)'
;MSKDRWDVDAIFIPEQSMDLDAEVERLKKVMDEKDGVNIFLSEGAGQDAIVKEMEASGQEVPRDAFGHVRLDEINPGQWFAKQFSKKLKAEKTLVQKSGYFARSAKANGRDLELIKRSAFYGADQALERKSGLAGLDDDKNGELDLIDFKRIKGGKPFNTELDWYQSMLTEIRQTKG
;
A
#
# COMPACT_ATOMS: atom_id res chain seq x y z
N MET A 1 0.71 21.32 11.34
CA MET A 1 1.34 19.97 11.32
C MET A 1 2.83 20.18 11.42
N SER A 2 3.47 19.63 12.44
CA SER A 2 4.93 19.64 12.57
C SER A 2 5.51 18.86 11.38
N LYS A 3 6.49 19.42 10.68
CA LYS A 3 7.15 18.75 9.55
C LYS A 3 7.98 17.54 9.97
N ASP A 4 8.11 17.32 11.25
CA ASP A 4 9.05 16.40 11.87
C ASP A 4 8.37 15.21 12.57
N ARG A 5 7.08 14.95 12.26
CA ARG A 5 6.34 13.85 12.87
C ARG A 5 5.41 13.17 11.88
N TRP A 6 5.44 11.85 11.85
CA TRP A 6 4.51 11.03 11.09
C TRP A 6 3.13 10.98 11.79
N ASP A 7 2.07 11.35 11.05
CA ASP A 7 0.67 11.21 11.52
C ASP A 7 0.15 9.79 11.29
N VAL A 8 0.97 8.78 11.60
CA VAL A 8 0.68 7.37 11.47
C VAL A 8 1.10 6.66 12.75
N ASP A 9 0.32 5.70 13.20
CA ASP A 9 0.63 4.89 14.38
C ASP A 9 0.92 3.43 14.02
N ALA A 10 0.43 2.96 12.88
CA ALA A 10 0.83 1.69 12.29
C ALA A 10 0.70 1.72 10.77
N ILE A 11 1.58 0.97 10.08
CA ILE A 11 1.53 0.74 8.64
C ILE A 11 1.66 -0.76 8.37
N PHE A 12 0.76 -1.30 7.56
CA PHE A 12 0.80 -2.70 7.14
C PHE A 12 0.84 -2.80 5.63
N ILE A 13 1.83 -3.54 5.14
CA ILE A 13 2.11 -3.77 3.72
C ILE A 13 2.27 -5.26 3.48
N PRO A 14 2.04 -5.77 2.26
CA PRO A 14 2.15 -7.20 1.97
C PRO A 14 3.59 -7.74 2.07
N GLU A 15 4.59 -6.86 1.89
CA GLU A 15 6.00 -7.23 1.95
C GLU A 15 6.53 -7.44 3.37
N GLN A 16 5.72 -7.18 4.38
CA GLN A 16 6.12 -7.31 5.79
C GLN A 16 5.13 -8.18 6.54
N SER A 17 5.64 -9.20 7.21
CA SER A 17 4.84 -10.02 8.12
C SER A 17 4.34 -9.19 9.30
N MET A 18 3.21 -9.58 9.87
CA MET A 18 2.59 -8.88 10.99
C MET A 18 2.22 -9.88 12.09
N ASP A 19 2.67 -9.61 13.30
CA ASP A 19 2.13 -10.22 14.50
C ASP A 19 0.99 -9.35 15.03
N LEU A 20 -0.24 -9.76 14.76
CA LEU A 20 -1.44 -9.00 15.13
C LEU A 20 -1.56 -8.78 16.63
N ASP A 21 -1.18 -9.74 17.45
CA ASP A 21 -1.33 -9.63 18.91
C ASP A 21 -0.26 -8.70 19.50
N ALA A 22 0.97 -8.78 19.03
CA ALA A 22 2.03 -7.83 19.39
C ALA A 22 1.66 -6.39 18.99
N GLU A 23 1.12 -6.18 17.78
CA GLU A 23 0.67 -4.88 17.32
C GLU A 23 -0.52 -4.35 18.14
N VAL A 24 -1.45 -5.18 18.53
CA VAL A 24 -2.54 -4.79 19.43
C VAL A 24 -2.01 -4.29 20.76
N GLU A 25 -1.07 -5.00 21.39
CA GLU A 25 -0.48 -4.56 22.67
C GLU A 25 0.30 -3.25 22.54
N ARG A 26 0.99 -3.04 21.42
CA ARG A 26 1.65 -1.77 21.12
C ARG A 26 0.63 -0.64 20.92
N LEU A 27 -0.41 -0.86 20.11
CA LEU A 27 -1.42 0.14 19.78
C LEU A 27 -2.33 0.49 20.96
N LYS A 28 -2.53 -0.42 21.93
CA LYS A 28 -3.20 -0.08 23.19
C LYS A 28 -2.49 1.06 23.93
N LYS A 29 -1.17 1.02 24.00
CA LYS A 29 -0.38 2.08 24.64
C LYS A 29 -0.52 3.41 23.88
N VAL A 30 -0.55 3.35 22.55
CA VAL A 30 -0.78 4.55 21.72
C VAL A 30 -2.19 5.10 21.94
N MET A 31 -3.20 4.24 22.02
CA MET A 31 -4.58 4.62 22.31
C MET A 31 -4.70 5.31 23.67
N ASP A 32 -4.05 4.77 24.70
CA ASP A 32 -4.03 5.36 26.04
C ASP A 32 -3.34 6.73 26.07
N GLU A 33 -2.31 6.93 25.23
CA GLU A 33 -1.55 8.19 25.15
C GLU A 33 -2.26 9.27 24.31
N LYS A 34 -2.99 8.88 23.24
CA LYS A 34 -3.49 9.82 22.20
C LYS A 34 -5.00 9.83 22.05
N ASP A 35 -5.73 8.94 22.70
CA ASP A 35 -7.18 8.73 22.55
C ASP A 35 -7.59 8.36 21.11
N GLY A 36 -6.68 7.79 20.36
CA GLY A 36 -6.92 7.36 19.00
C GLY A 36 -5.68 6.77 18.31
N VAL A 37 -5.91 5.97 17.26
CA VAL A 37 -4.85 5.41 16.44
C VAL A 37 -5.15 5.57 14.95
N ASN A 38 -4.14 5.94 14.18
CA ASN A 38 -4.18 6.04 12.73
C ASN A 38 -3.40 4.87 12.11
N ILE A 39 -4.11 3.97 11.43
CA ILE A 39 -3.53 2.79 10.79
C ILE A 39 -3.63 2.94 9.29
N PHE A 40 -2.50 2.84 8.59
CA PHE A 40 -2.43 2.83 7.14
C PHE A 40 -2.26 1.40 6.63
N LEU A 41 -3.05 1.03 5.63
CA LEU A 41 -3.06 -0.30 5.05
C LEU A 41 -2.80 -0.20 3.55
N SER A 42 -1.87 -0.99 3.05
CA SER A 42 -1.80 -1.31 1.64
C SER A 42 -2.90 -2.31 1.28
N GLU A 43 -3.34 -2.32 0.03
CA GLU A 43 -4.43 -3.18 -0.45
C GLU A 43 -4.18 -4.67 -0.22
N GLY A 44 -2.92 -5.11 -0.32
CA GLY A 44 -2.53 -6.51 -0.08
C GLY A 44 -2.17 -6.85 1.36
N ALA A 45 -2.24 -5.89 2.29
CA ALA A 45 -1.85 -6.13 3.68
C ALA A 45 -2.72 -7.20 4.35
N GLY A 46 -2.10 -8.12 5.07
CA GLY A 46 -2.79 -9.15 5.84
C GLY A 46 -3.54 -10.21 5.03
N GLN A 47 -3.34 -10.28 3.71
CA GLN A 47 -4.03 -11.23 2.83
C GLN A 47 -3.99 -12.66 3.37
N ASP A 48 -2.83 -13.14 3.79
CA ASP A 48 -2.66 -14.53 4.25
C ASP A 48 -3.46 -14.79 5.54
N ALA A 49 -3.50 -13.82 6.46
CA ALA A 49 -4.27 -13.94 7.69
C ALA A 49 -5.79 -13.95 7.42
N ILE A 50 -6.24 -13.12 6.48
CA ILE A 50 -7.65 -13.06 6.07
C ILE A 50 -8.07 -14.36 5.40
N VAL A 51 -7.28 -14.85 4.45
CA VAL A 51 -7.54 -16.11 3.74
C VAL A 51 -7.62 -17.27 4.74
N LYS A 52 -6.66 -17.36 5.66
CA LYS A 52 -6.63 -18.39 6.70
C LYS A 52 -7.86 -18.34 7.60
N GLU A 53 -8.34 -17.16 7.99
CA GLU A 53 -9.56 -16.99 8.79
C GLU A 53 -10.80 -17.41 8.00
N MET A 54 -10.89 -17.04 6.72
CA MET A 54 -12.01 -17.44 5.84
C MET A 54 -12.07 -18.96 5.69
N GLU A 55 -10.95 -19.60 5.37
CA GLU A 55 -10.85 -21.06 5.23
C GLU A 55 -11.21 -21.79 6.54
N ALA A 56 -10.70 -21.29 7.67
CA ALA A 56 -11.00 -21.85 8.98
C ALA A 56 -12.50 -21.73 9.38
N SER A 57 -13.16 -20.70 8.86
CA SER A 57 -14.61 -20.49 9.08
C SER A 57 -15.51 -21.16 8.01
N GLY A 58 -14.91 -21.88 7.06
CA GLY A 58 -15.63 -22.55 5.97
C GLY A 58 -16.18 -21.58 4.93
N GLN A 59 -15.67 -20.36 4.84
CA GLN A 59 -16.03 -19.39 3.83
C GLN A 59 -15.21 -19.64 2.55
N GLU A 60 -15.86 -19.44 1.40
CA GLU A 60 -15.15 -19.48 0.12
C GLU A 60 -14.27 -18.26 -0.05
N VAL A 61 -13.00 -18.49 -0.44
CA VAL A 61 -12.06 -17.40 -0.76
C VAL A 61 -12.25 -17.01 -2.24
N PRO A 62 -12.70 -15.77 -2.52
CA PRO A 62 -12.91 -15.34 -3.90
C PRO A 62 -11.57 -15.24 -4.64
N ARG A 63 -11.50 -15.89 -5.82
CA ARG A 63 -10.31 -15.91 -6.67
C ARG A 63 -10.65 -15.51 -8.10
N ASP A 64 -9.69 -14.91 -8.78
CA ASP A 64 -9.80 -14.63 -10.21
C ASP A 64 -9.60 -15.89 -11.07
N ALA A 65 -9.73 -15.76 -12.39
CA ALA A 65 -9.55 -16.86 -13.34
C ALA A 65 -8.12 -17.46 -13.32
N PHE A 66 -7.15 -16.77 -12.72
CA PHE A 66 -5.76 -17.22 -12.60
C PHE A 66 -5.44 -17.78 -11.20
N GLY A 67 -6.41 -17.80 -10.29
CA GLY A 67 -6.27 -18.29 -8.92
C GLY A 67 -5.80 -17.27 -7.90
N HIS A 68 -5.59 -16.00 -8.27
CA HIS A 68 -5.24 -14.95 -7.34
C HIS A 68 -6.44 -14.53 -6.49
N VAL A 69 -6.19 -14.23 -5.22
CA VAL A 69 -7.23 -13.74 -4.31
C VAL A 69 -7.75 -12.37 -4.76
N ARG A 70 -9.06 -12.22 -4.83
CA ARG A 70 -9.71 -10.96 -5.18
C ARG A 70 -9.78 -10.05 -3.96
N LEU A 71 -8.78 -9.18 -3.81
CA LEU A 71 -8.64 -8.26 -2.69
C LEU A 71 -9.78 -7.23 -2.59
N ASP A 72 -10.41 -6.89 -3.71
CA ASP A 72 -11.57 -6.02 -3.78
C ASP A 72 -12.81 -6.63 -3.08
N GLU A 73 -12.93 -7.95 -3.09
CA GLU A 73 -14.03 -8.67 -2.47
C GLU A 73 -13.80 -9.00 -0.99
N ILE A 74 -12.56 -9.26 -0.57
CA ILE A 74 -12.24 -9.59 0.84
C ILE A 74 -12.12 -8.38 1.76
N ASN A 75 -12.06 -7.17 1.21
CA ASN A 75 -12.04 -5.89 1.93
C ASN A 75 -11.12 -5.85 3.16
N PRO A 76 -9.77 -5.84 2.97
CA PRO A 76 -8.82 -5.88 4.08
C PRO A 76 -9.04 -4.76 5.11
N GLY A 77 -9.42 -3.55 4.68
CA GLY A 77 -9.70 -2.44 5.58
C GLY A 77 -10.79 -2.74 6.61
N GLN A 78 -11.87 -3.41 6.21
CA GLN A 78 -12.94 -3.81 7.14
C GLN A 78 -12.49 -4.93 8.06
N TRP A 79 -11.71 -5.88 7.56
CA TRP A 79 -11.17 -6.95 8.37
C TRP A 79 -10.27 -6.39 9.49
N PHE A 80 -9.31 -5.54 9.14
CA PHE A 80 -8.44 -4.88 10.12
C PHE A 80 -9.22 -4.03 11.10
N ALA A 81 -10.19 -3.25 10.63
CA ALA A 81 -11.07 -2.46 11.50
C ALA A 81 -11.78 -3.32 12.53
N LYS A 82 -12.32 -4.48 12.13
CA LYS A 82 -12.98 -5.43 13.03
C LYS A 82 -12.01 -6.02 14.05
N GLN A 83 -10.81 -6.41 13.62
CA GLN A 83 -9.79 -6.98 14.51
C GLN A 83 -9.33 -5.95 15.55
N PHE A 84 -8.93 -4.77 15.12
CA PHE A 84 -8.42 -3.75 16.02
C PHE A 84 -9.49 -3.11 16.89
N SER A 85 -10.67 -2.78 16.36
CA SER A 85 -11.73 -2.16 17.18
C SER A 85 -12.13 -3.02 18.37
N LYS A 86 -12.27 -4.32 18.16
CA LYS A 86 -12.60 -5.27 19.23
C LYS A 86 -11.47 -5.38 20.27
N LYS A 87 -10.22 -5.53 19.81
CA LYS A 87 -9.07 -5.76 20.69
C LYS A 87 -8.62 -4.49 21.40
N LEU A 88 -8.73 -3.33 20.77
CA LEU A 88 -8.41 -2.01 21.34
C LEU A 88 -9.60 -1.41 22.14
N LYS A 89 -10.77 -2.02 22.11
CA LYS A 89 -12.01 -1.48 22.70
C LYS A 89 -12.35 -0.09 22.19
N ALA A 90 -12.14 0.15 20.88
CA ALA A 90 -12.41 1.44 20.27
C ALA A 90 -13.92 1.73 20.26
N GLU A 91 -14.32 2.91 20.75
CA GLU A 91 -15.71 3.36 20.71
C GLU A 91 -16.20 3.65 19.30
N LYS A 92 -15.29 4.14 18.44
CA LYS A 92 -15.58 4.48 17.05
C LYS A 92 -14.44 4.05 16.14
N THR A 93 -14.80 3.52 14.98
CA THR A 93 -13.85 3.15 13.93
C THR A 93 -14.29 3.74 12.59
N LEU A 94 -13.37 4.37 11.87
CA LEU A 94 -13.58 4.89 10.53
C LEU A 94 -12.65 4.14 9.57
N VAL A 95 -13.23 3.60 8.48
CA VAL A 95 -12.46 3.02 7.37
C VAL A 95 -12.60 3.89 6.14
N GLN A 96 -11.48 4.42 5.64
CA GLN A 96 -11.46 5.29 4.48
C GLN A 96 -10.56 4.71 3.39
N LYS A 97 -11.10 4.59 2.17
CA LYS A 97 -10.33 4.19 0.98
C LYS A 97 -9.74 5.44 0.30
N SER A 98 -8.58 5.88 0.74
CA SER A 98 -7.93 7.11 0.26
C SER A 98 -7.48 7.05 -1.20
N GLY A 99 -7.22 5.86 -1.75
CA GLY A 99 -6.79 5.67 -3.13
C GLY A 99 -7.74 6.27 -4.17
N TYR A 100 -9.04 6.22 -3.96
CA TYR A 100 -10.03 6.86 -4.85
C TYR A 100 -9.90 8.38 -4.86
N PHE A 101 -9.73 8.99 -3.70
CA PHE A 101 -9.54 10.43 -3.57
C PHE A 101 -8.22 10.88 -4.22
N ALA A 102 -7.14 10.15 -4.00
CA ALA A 102 -5.84 10.44 -4.61
C ALA A 102 -5.88 10.36 -6.15
N ARG A 103 -6.52 9.31 -6.70
CA ARG A 103 -6.67 9.14 -8.15
C ARG A 103 -7.63 10.12 -8.80
N SER A 104 -8.59 10.65 -8.07
CA SER A 104 -9.58 11.62 -8.57
C SER A 104 -9.15 13.06 -8.34
N ALA A 105 -8.06 13.30 -7.61
CA ALA A 105 -7.54 14.62 -7.36
C ALA A 105 -7.02 15.26 -8.65
N LYS A 106 -7.08 16.59 -8.73
CA LYS A 106 -6.48 17.34 -9.83
C LYS A 106 -4.97 17.13 -9.82
N ALA A 107 -4.38 16.77 -10.98
CA ALA A 107 -2.95 16.61 -11.13
C ALA A 107 -2.21 17.92 -10.77
N ASN A 108 -1.14 17.82 -10.02
CA ASN A 108 -0.28 18.94 -9.68
C ASN A 108 0.64 19.31 -10.86
N GLY A 109 1.39 20.42 -10.75
CA GLY A 109 2.25 20.88 -11.85
C GLY A 109 3.33 19.86 -12.25
N ARG A 110 3.89 19.12 -11.30
CA ARG A 110 4.90 18.08 -11.56
C ARG A 110 4.29 16.88 -12.29
N ASP A 111 3.10 16.46 -11.89
CA ASP A 111 2.38 15.37 -12.55
C ASP A 111 2.02 15.75 -13.99
N LEU A 112 1.52 16.98 -14.20
CA LEU A 112 1.20 17.50 -15.55
C LEU A 112 2.42 17.50 -16.47
N GLU A 113 3.59 17.89 -15.98
CA GLU A 113 4.83 17.87 -16.74
C GLU A 113 5.25 16.44 -17.10
N LEU A 114 5.16 15.50 -16.14
CA LEU A 114 5.45 14.10 -16.39
C LEU A 114 4.50 13.49 -17.42
N ILE A 115 3.19 13.75 -17.28
CA ILE A 115 2.15 13.29 -18.22
C ILE A 115 2.48 13.80 -19.63
N LYS A 116 2.77 15.09 -19.77
CA LYS A 116 3.10 15.70 -21.06
C LYS A 116 4.34 15.06 -21.68
N ARG A 117 5.43 14.96 -20.94
CA ARG A 117 6.66 14.35 -21.41
C ARG A 117 6.47 12.89 -21.84
N SER A 118 5.78 12.09 -21.04
CA SER A 118 5.50 10.70 -21.35
C SER A 118 4.62 10.55 -22.60
N ALA A 119 3.61 11.40 -22.76
CA ALA A 119 2.72 11.37 -23.91
C ALA A 119 3.46 11.71 -25.23
N PHE A 120 4.25 12.77 -25.24
CA PHE A 120 5.06 13.13 -26.43
C PHE A 120 6.08 12.07 -26.75
N TYR A 121 6.85 11.61 -25.75
CA TYR A 121 7.83 10.55 -25.94
C TYR A 121 7.19 9.28 -26.50
N GLY A 122 6.07 8.84 -25.94
CA GLY A 122 5.35 7.67 -26.42
C GLY A 122 4.84 7.83 -27.87
N ALA A 123 4.37 9.01 -28.24
CA ALA A 123 3.95 9.33 -29.61
C ALA A 123 5.13 9.27 -30.59
N ASP A 124 6.27 9.84 -30.24
CA ASP A 124 7.50 9.81 -31.08
C ASP A 124 7.97 8.36 -31.29
N GLN A 125 8.00 7.54 -30.23
CA GLN A 125 8.38 6.13 -30.35
C GLN A 125 7.38 5.34 -31.23
N ALA A 126 6.08 5.64 -31.12
CA ALA A 126 5.08 5.01 -31.98
C ALA A 126 5.23 5.39 -33.47
N LEU A 127 5.55 6.66 -33.76
CA LEU A 127 5.85 7.10 -35.13
C LEU A 127 7.09 6.38 -35.72
N GLU A 128 8.07 6.09 -34.87
CA GLU A 128 9.24 5.28 -35.23
C GLU A 128 8.95 3.77 -35.29
N ARG A 129 7.70 3.36 -35.07
CA ARG A 129 7.26 1.94 -35.03
C ARG A 129 7.97 1.10 -33.97
N LYS A 130 8.40 1.72 -32.88
CA LYS A 130 8.97 1.05 -31.74
C LYS A 130 7.86 0.66 -30.75
N SER A 131 8.03 -0.49 -30.09
CA SER A 131 7.07 -1.01 -29.09
C SER A 131 7.73 -1.12 -27.71
N GLY A 132 7.03 -0.72 -26.68
CA GLY A 132 7.49 -0.76 -25.29
C GLY A 132 6.58 0.05 -24.37
N LEU A 133 6.94 0.15 -23.11
CA LEU A 133 6.30 1.01 -22.14
C LEU A 133 7.07 2.35 -22.05
N ALA A 134 6.45 3.45 -22.42
CA ALA A 134 7.01 4.78 -22.17
C ALA A 134 6.88 5.11 -20.67
N GLY A 135 7.98 5.12 -19.94
CA GLY A 135 7.97 5.32 -18.49
C GLY A 135 9.35 5.68 -17.94
N LEU A 136 9.38 5.97 -16.65
CA LEU A 136 10.64 6.22 -15.93
C LEU A 136 11.35 4.88 -15.70
N ASP A 137 12.54 4.73 -16.26
CA ASP A 137 13.32 3.51 -16.20
C ASP A 137 14.25 3.49 -14.99
N ASP A 138 14.00 2.62 -14.03
CA ASP A 138 14.83 2.48 -12.82
C ASP A 138 16.27 2.08 -13.13
N ASP A 139 16.50 1.26 -14.18
CA ASP A 139 17.85 0.88 -14.60
C ASP A 139 18.63 2.05 -15.24
N LYS A 140 17.92 3.13 -15.55
CA LYS A 140 18.47 4.39 -16.10
C LYS A 140 18.25 5.58 -15.15
N ASN A 141 18.36 5.35 -13.84
CA ASN A 141 18.22 6.39 -12.81
C ASN A 141 16.90 7.17 -12.87
N GLY A 142 15.81 6.55 -13.34
CA GLY A 142 14.50 7.18 -13.45
C GLY A 142 14.38 8.14 -14.64
N GLU A 143 15.21 8.00 -15.66
CA GLU A 143 15.03 8.73 -16.92
C GLU A 143 13.86 8.16 -17.72
N LEU A 144 13.19 9.05 -18.48
CA LEU A 144 12.09 8.64 -19.35
C LEU A 144 12.63 7.85 -20.54
N ASP A 145 12.19 6.61 -20.68
CA ASP A 145 12.65 5.69 -21.71
C ASP A 145 11.54 4.77 -22.23
N LEU A 146 11.81 4.06 -23.33
CA LEU A 146 10.96 2.99 -23.86
C LEU A 146 11.41 1.64 -23.30
N ILE A 147 10.75 1.22 -22.23
CA ILE A 147 11.08 -0.01 -21.50
C ILE A 147 10.55 -1.21 -22.29
N ASP A 148 11.41 -2.18 -22.60
CA ASP A 148 11.00 -3.42 -23.28
C ASP A 148 10.00 -4.17 -22.40
N PHE A 149 8.89 -4.63 -23.00
CA PHE A 149 7.86 -5.41 -22.30
C PHE A 149 8.40 -6.68 -21.62
N LYS A 150 9.50 -7.26 -22.13
CA LYS A 150 10.15 -8.43 -21.50
C LYS A 150 10.73 -8.11 -20.12
N ARG A 151 11.01 -6.85 -19.83
CA ARG A 151 11.48 -6.40 -18.53
C ARG A 151 10.35 -6.22 -17.51
N ILE A 152 9.09 -6.18 -17.97
CA ILE A 152 7.92 -6.00 -17.12
C ILE A 152 7.49 -7.38 -16.60
N LYS A 153 7.93 -7.73 -15.40
CA LYS A 153 7.73 -9.05 -14.78
C LYS A 153 6.75 -9.03 -13.61
N GLY A 154 5.63 -8.35 -13.73
CA GLY A 154 4.64 -8.25 -12.65
C GLY A 154 4.86 -7.06 -11.72
N GLY A 155 4.27 -7.11 -10.51
CA GLY A 155 4.36 -6.05 -9.53
C GLY A 155 5.80 -5.85 -9.01
N LYS A 156 6.15 -4.59 -8.75
CA LYS A 156 7.40 -4.23 -8.08
C LYS A 156 7.14 -4.22 -6.56
N PRO A 157 7.76 -5.11 -5.78
CA PRO A 157 7.61 -5.09 -4.33
C PRO A 157 8.19 -3.79 -3.76
N PHE A 158 7.58 -3.30 -2.68
CA PHE A 158 8.12 -2.15 -1.97
C PHE A 158 9.43 -2.52 -1.27
N ASN A 159 10.44 -1.67 -1.40
CA ASN A 159 11.71 -1.87 -0.70
C ASN A 159 11.59 -1.45 0.76
N THR A 160 11.46 -2.42 1.65
CA THR A 160 11.33 -2.19 3.09
C THR A 160 12.61 -1.70 3.76
N GLU A 161 13.77 -1.77 3.09
CA GLU A 161 15.08 -1.35 3.66
C GLU A 161 15.39 0.13 3.42
N LEU A 162 14.46 0.91 2.85
CA LEU A 162 14.64 2.35 2.66
C LEU A 162 14.78 3.07 4.00
N ASP A 163 15.81 3.92 4.14
CA ASP A 163 16.15 4.63 5.37
C ASP A 163 14.96 5.39 5.98
N TRP A 164 14.21 6.11 5.15
CA TRP A 164 13.04 6.85 5.60
C TRP A 164 11.94 5.93 6.17
N TYR A 165 11.75 4.74 5.56
CA TYR A 165 10.76 3.78 6.03
C TYR A 165 11.16 3.16 7.36
N GLN A 166 12.43 2.76 7.50
CA GLN A 166 12.98 2.23 8.74
C GLN A 166 12.95 3.28 9.87
N SER A 167 13.28 4.53 9.55
CA SER A 167 13.19 5.65 10.50
C SER A 167 11.76 5.88 10.97
N MET A 168 10.79 5.83 10.06
CA MET A 168 9.37 5.94 10.39
C MET A 168 8.91 4.80 11.31
N LEU A 169 9.23 3.53 10.99
CA LEU A 169 8.88 2.39 11.85
C LEU A 169 9.48 2.54 13.25
N THR A 170 10.72 3.01 13.35
CA THR A 170 11.39 3.27 14.62
C THR A 170 10.66 4.37 15.41
N GLU A 171 10.28 5.47 14.78
CA GLU A 171 9.57 6.58 15.41
C GLU A 171 8.21 6.15 15.96
N ILE A 172 7.45 5.37 15.20
CA ILE A 172 6.14 4.85 15.63
C ILE A 172 6.26 3.59 16.50
N ARG A 173 7.47 3.15 16.80
CA ARG A 173 7.78 1.96 17.61
C ARG A 173 7.16 0.66 17.07
N GLN A 174 6.96 0.59 15.76
CA GLN A 174 6.49 -0.63 15.09
C GLN A 174 7.67 -1.52 14.76
N THR A 175 7.67 -2.73 15.32
CA THR A 175 8.72 -3.72 15.03
C THR A 175 8.43 -4.46 13.73
N LYS A 176 9.51 -4.92 13.07
CA LYS A 176 9.36 -5.92 11.99
C LYS A 176 8.81 -7.20 12.62
N GLY A 177 7.73 -7.74 12.07
CA GLY A 177 7.20 -9.03 12.47
C GLY A 177 8.14 -10.16 12.08
#